data_1d67096034828f59ea19700429ca8855
#
_entry.id   1d67096034828f59ea19700429ca8855
#
_cell.length_a   1.000
_cell.length_b   1.000
_cell.length_c   1.000
_cell.angle_alpha   90.00
_cell.angle_beta   90.00
_cell.angle_gamma   90.00
#
_symmetry.space_group_name_H-M   'P 1'
#
loop_
_entity.id
_entity.type
_entity.pdbx_description
1 polymer ?
#
loop_
_entity_poly.entity_id
_entity_poly.type
_entity_poly.pdbx_seq_one_letter_code
_entity_poly.pdbx_strand_id
1 'polypeptide(L)'
;FKTILKIWPVYCYVKNYELYISYAARDKRYAPYASKFFNAAVQGLETLDENPPPRETNEYSLYKLVRSLVRVQYARRFEASGDEIKAAEFYRQSVEEVTEGIVSARVGLEWLPECLLMAGDAYEKLQQVEAAKNVYEQLTRFFPNSKWDTLSRKRLEAL
;
A
#
# COMPACT_ATOMS: atom_id res chain seq x y z
N PHE A 1 1.70 -13.30 16.92
CA PHE A 1 2.90 -12.49 17.25
C PHE A 1 4.12 -12.89 16.43
N LYS A 2 4.49 -14.18 16.34
CA LYS A 2 5.64 -14.63 15.53
C LYS A 2 5.48 -14.31 14.04
N THR A 3 4.30 -14.31 13.50
CA THR A 3 3.99 -14.02 12.09
C THR A 3 4.13 -12.53 11.79
N ILE A 4 3.66 -11.65 12.68
CA ILE A 4 3.85 -10.20 12.55
C ILE A 4 5.34 -9.85 12.44
N LEU A 5 6.21 -10.48 13.24
CA LEU A 5 7.64 -10.26 13.20
C LEU A 5 8.30 -10.63 11.86
N LYS A 6 7.65 -11.47 11.05
CA LYS A 6 8.11 -11.78 9.69
C LYS A 6 7.59 -10.79 8.65
N ILE A 7 6.36 -10.27 8.83
CA ILE A 7 5.73 -9.36 7.88
C ILE A 7 6.24 -7.92 8.06
N TRP A 8 6.42 -7.49 9.31
CA TRP A 8 6.80 -6.12 9.64
C TRP A 8 8.11 -5.64 8.98
N PRO A 9 9.19 -6.42 8.91
CA PRO A 9 10.37 -6.02 8.17
C PRO A 9 10.11 -5.72 6.70
N VAL A 10 9.24 -6.51 6.04
CA VAL A 10 8.89 -6.30 4.62
C VAL A 10 8.12 -4.99 4.45
N TYR A 11 7.18 -4.70 5.36
CA TYR A 11 6.52 -3.40 5.42
C TYR A 11 7.54 -2.25 5.55
N CYS A 12 8.47 -2.37 6.48
CA CYS A 12 9.53 -1.37 6.67
C CYS A 12 10.42 -1.19 5.42
N TYR A 13 10.71 -2.26 4.68
CA TYR A 13 11.47 -2.17 3.44
C TYR A 13 10.71 -1.37 2.37
N VAL A 14 9.41 -1.59 2.21
CA VAL A 14 8.59 -0.81 1.27
C VAL A 14 8.54 0.66 1.69
N LYS A 15 8.34 0.96 2.97
CA LYS A 15 8.31 2.34 3.47
C LYS A 15 9.65 3.05 3.31
N ASN A 16 10.76 2.35 3.54
CA ASN A 16 12.09 2.89 3.26
C ASN A 16 12.32 3.11 1.76
N TYR A 17 11.85 2.20 0.90
CA TYR A 17 11.89 2.43 -0.54
C TYR A 17 11.19 3.73 -0.92
N GLU A 18 9.96 3.96 -0.45
CA GLU A 18 9.20 5.20 -0.72
C GLU A 18 9.97 6.45 -0.27
N LEU A 19 10.59 6.39 0.91
CA LEU A 19 11.41 7.47 1.43
C LEU A 19 12.64 7.74 0.56
N TYR A 20 13.40 6.69 0.24
CA TYR A 20 14.64 6.84 -0.54
C TYR A 20 14.39 7.19 -2.01
N ILE A 21 13.26 6.78 -2.61
CA ILE A 21 12.88 7.24 -3.96
C ILE A 21 12.61 8.75 -3.97
N SER A 22 12.00 9.28 -2.91
CA SER A 22 11.77 10.72 -2.76
C SER A 22 13.07 11.52 -2.59
N TYR A 23 14.06 10.94 -1.91
CA TYR A 23 15.41 11.53 -1.81
C TYR A 23 16.16 11.44 -3.12
N ALA A 24 16.08 10.32 -3.83
CA ALA A 24 16.74 10.10 -5.11
C ALA A 24 16.25 11.05 -6.21
N ALA A 25 15.01 11.53 -6.11
CA ALA A 25 14.47 12.57 -6.98
C ALA A 25 15.20 13.92 -6.84
N ARG A 26 15.80 14.17 -5.67
CA ARG A 26 16.56 15.39 -5.35
C ARG A 26 18.07 15.16 -5.47
N ASP A 27 18.53 13.98 -5.17
CA ASP A 27 19.95 13.61 -5.16
C ASP A 27 20.13 12.13 -5.56
N LYS A 28 20.68 11.93 -6.76
CA LYS A 28 20.88 10.59 -7.35
C LYS A 28 21.72 9.63 -6.49
N ARG A 29 22.50 10.13 -5.53
CA ARG A 29 23.27 9.28 -4.60
C ARG A 29 22.39 8.37 -3.76
N TYR A 30 21.11 8.68 -3.60
CA TYR A 30 20.17 7.84 -2.86
C TYR A 30 19.53 6.71 -3.68
N ALA A 31 19.66 6.71 -5.01
CA ALA A 31 19.06 5.71 -5.87
C ALA A 31 19.50 4.25 -5.56
N PRO A 32 20.78 3.97 -5.25
CA PRO A 32 21.18 2.61 -4.87
C PRO A 32 20.51 2.10 -3.58
N TYR A 33 20.25 2.98 -2.62
CA TYR A 33 19.54 2.64 -1.38
C TYR A 33 18.08 2.32 -1.66
N ALA A 34 17.40 3.11 -2.50
CA ALA A 34 16.05 2.81 -2.94
C ALA A 34 15.98 1.43 -3.59
N SER A 35 16.87 1.13 -4.54
CA SER A 35 16.93 -0.19 -5.19
C SER A 35 17.16 -1.33 -4.20
N LYS A 36 18.03 -1.16 -3.22
CA LYS A 36 18.29 -2.15 -2.17
C LYS A 36 17.02 -2.47 -1.37
N PHE A 37 16.30 -1.44 -0.92
CA PHE A 37 15.07 -1.62 -0.14
C PHE A 37 13.94 -2.24 -0.97
N PHE A 38 13.81 -1.86 -2.24
CA PHE A 38 12.83 -2.50 -3.14
C PHE A 38 13.11 -4.00 -3.31
N ASN A 39 14.36 -4.37 -3.60
CA ASN A 39 14.73 -5.76 -3.74
C ASN A 39 14.50 -6.55 -2.43
N ALA A 40 14.83 -5.98 -1.29
CA ALA A 40 14.57 -6.60 0.01
C ALA A 40 13.06 -6.79 0.26
N ALA A 41 12.24 -5.82 -0.13
CA ALA A 41 10.77 -5.93 -0.02
C ALA A 41 10.22 -7.05 -0.90
N VAL A 42 10.67 -7.14 -2.16
CA VAL A 42 10.24 -8.19 -3.10
C VAL A 42 10.64 -9.58 -2.59
N GLN A 43 11.90 -9.78 -2.22
CA GLN A 43 12.39 -11.05 -1.68
C GLN A 43 11.68 -11.45 -0.38
N GLY A 44 11.46 -10.48 0.52
CA GLY A 44 10.73 -10.71 1.75
C GLY A 44 9.28 -11.12 1.48
N LEU A 45 8.63 -10.51 0.48
CA LEU A 45 7.27 -10.86 0.08
C LEU A 45 7.22 -12.27 -0.54
N GLU A 46 8.14 -12.64 -1.42
CA GLU A 46 8.25 -13.98 -1.99
C GLU A 46 8.34 -15.04 -0.87
N THR A 47 9.17 -14.79 0.14
CA THR A 47 9.27 -15.68 1.31
C THR A 47 7.96 -15.79 2.11
N LEU A 48 7.21 -14.68 2.24
CA LEU A 48 5.90 -14.69 2.89
C LEU A 48 4.86 -15.45 2.06
N ASP A 49 4.94 -15.34 0.73
CA ASP A 49 4.02 -16.00 -0.20
C ASP A 49 4.16 -17.54 -0.18
N GLU A 50 5.33 -18.08 0.20
CA GLU A 50 5.52 -19.52 0.40
C GLU A 50 4.71 -20.06 1.60
N ASN A 51 4.51 -19.27 2.64
CA ASN A 51 3.77 -19.62 3.84
C ASN A 51 2.94 -18.43 4.34
N PRO A 52 1.86 -18.07 3.64
CA PRO A 52 1.05 -16.92 3.99
C PRO A 52 0.32 -17.13 5.33
N PRO A 53 0.03 -16.04 6.06
CA PRO A 53 -0.80 -16.12 7.26
C PRO A 53 -2.18 -16.68 6.96
N PRO A 54 -2.81 -17.40 7.91
CA PRO A 54 -4.20 -17.85 7.74
C PRO A 54 -5.16 -16.66 7.59
N ARG A 55 -6.17 -16.81 6.72
CA ARG A 55 -7.12 -15.72 6.37
C ARG A 55 -7.90 -15.14 7.56
N GLU A 56 -8.11 -15.94 8.59
CA GLU A 56 -8.87 -15.55 9.78
C GLU A 56 -8.04 -14.76 10.80
N THR A 57 -6.77 -14.48 10.50
CA THR A 57 -5.86 -13.79 11.41
C THR A 57 -5.71 -12.31 11.06
N ASN A 58 -5.42 -11.50 12.08
CA ASN A 58 -5.10 -10.08 11.87
C ASN A 58 -3.85 -9.89 11.00
N GLU A 59 -2.91 -10.81 11.12
CA GLU A 59 -1.67 -10.82 10.34
C GLU A 59 -1.94 -10.94 8.83
N TYR A 60 -3.03 -11.57 8.44
CA TYR A 60 -3.43 -11.66 7.04
C TYR A 60 -3.71 -10.29 6.44
N SER A 61 -4.39 -9.40 7.16
CA SER A 61 -4.64 -8.04 6.69
C SER A 61 -3.35 -7.23 6.50
N LEU A 62 -2.37 -7.39 7.41
CA LEU A 62 -1.06 -6.76 7.27
C LEU A 62 -0.26 -7.33 6.08
N TYR A 63 -0.30 -8.64 5.90
CA TYR A 63 0.31 -9.29 4.75
C TYR A 63 -0.29 -8.79 3.43
N LYS A 64 -1.62 -8.66 3.35
CA LYS A 64 -2.30 -8.12 2.18
C LYS A 64 -1.98 -6.63 1.94
N LEU A 65 -1.85 -5.84 3.00
CA LEU A 65 -1.35 -4.46 2.87
C LEU A 65 0.05 -4.43 2.25
N VAL A 66 0.97 -5.26 2.73
CA VAL A 66 2.34 -5.30 2.19
C VAL A 66 2.34 -5.72 0.73
N ARG A 67 1.54 -6.72 0.35
CA ARG A 67 1.37 -7.12 -1.06
C ARG A 67 0.87 -5.96 -1.92
N SER A 68 -0.17 -5.28 -1.44
CA SER A 68 -0.73 -4.10 -2.12
C SER A 68 0.31 -2.99 -2.30
N LEU A 69 1.07 -2.67 -1.24
CA LEU A 69 2.14 -1.67 -1.28
C LEU A 69 3.21 -2.00 -2.33
N VAL A 70 3.65 -3.26 -2.40
CA VAL A 70 4.63 -3.71 -3.43
C VAL A 70 4.03 -3.59 -4.83
N ARG A 71 2.74 -3.98 -5.02
CA ARG A 71 2.04 -3.82 -6.32
C ARG A 71 1.98 -2.36 -6.77
N VAL A 72 1.69 -1.44 -5.85
CA VAL A 72 1.71 0.01 -6.14
C VAL A 72 3.09 0.48 -6.59
N GLN A 73 4.17 -0.03 -5.99
CA GLN A 73 5.52 0.35 -6.43
C GLN A 73 5.83 -0.16 -7.85
N TYR A 74 5.37 -1.35 -8.22
CA TYR A 74 5.46 -1.82 -9.61
C TYR A 74 4.63 -0.93 -10.54
N ALA A 75 3.38 -0.60 -10.18
CA ALA A 75 2.53 0.29 -10.97
C ALA A 75 3.22 1.63 -11.25
N ARG A 76 3.76 2.28 -10.21
CA ARG A 76 4.50 3.56 -10.34
C ARG A 76 5.73 3.45 -11.25
N ARG A 77 6.42 2.33 -11.23
CA ARG A 77 7.58 2.08 -12.14
C ARG A 77 7.13 1.95 -13.58
N PHE A 78 6.01 1.29 -13.84
CA PHE A 78 5.44 1.19 -15.19
C PHE A 78 4.88 2.54 -15.66
N GLU A 79 4.22 3.33 -14.81
CA GLU A 79 3.85 4.72 -15.12
C GLU A 79 5.08 5.54 -15.54
N ALA A 80 6.16 5.47 -14.77
CA ALA A 80 7.39 6.21 -15.07
C ALA A 80 8.06 5.77 -16.37
N SER A 81 7.83 4.54 -16.83
CA SER A 81 8.31 4.03 -18.13
C SER A 81 7.32 4.26 -19.29
N GLY A 82 6.14 4.82 -19.02
CA GLY A 82 5.10 5.08 -20.01
C GLY A 82 4.22 3.86 -20.35
N ASP A 83 4.34 2.75 -19.62
CA ASP A 83 3.50 1.56 -19.78
C ASP A 83 2.24 1.65 -18.90
N GLU A 84 1.29 2.47 -19.34
CA GLU A 84 0.04 2.73 -18.60
C GLU A 84 -0.82 1.47 -18.46
N ILE A 85 -0.76 0.54 -19.43
CA ILE A 85 -1.55 -0.70 -19.38
C ILE A 85 -1.08 -1.57 -18.22
N LYS A 86 0.22 -1.80 -18.11
CA LYS A 86 0.78 -2.55 -16.97
C LYS A 86 0.63 -1.82 -15.64
N ALA A 87 0.78 -0.50 -15.64
CA ALA A 87 0.53 0.29 -14.44
C ALA A 87 -0.90 0.07 -13.92
N ALA A 88 -1.91 0.18 -14.80
CA ALA A 88 -3.30 -0.05 -14.44
C ALA A 88 -3.56 -1.49 -13.97
N GLU A 89 -2.91 -2.49 -14.55
CA GLU A 89 -3.00 -3.88 -14.10
C GLU A 89 -2.49 -4.04 -12.66
N PHE A 90 -1.32 -3.48 -12.34
CA PHE A 90 -0.77 -3.54 -10.99
C PHE A 90 -1.60 -2.74 -9.97
N TYR A 91 -2.21 -1.61 -10.37
CA TYR A 91 -3.16 -0.92 -9.49
C TYR A 91 -4.41 -1.75 -9.21
N ARG A 92 -4.96 -2.47 -10.20
CA ARG A 92 -6.07 -3.41 -9.98
C ARG A 92 -5.69 -4.52 -9.02
N GLN A 93 -4.54 -5.16 -9.22
CA GLN A 93 -4.02 -6.17 -8.28
C GLN A 93 -3.85 -5.60 -6.86
N SER A 94 -3.37 -4.36 -6.75
CA SER A 94 -3.24 -3.68 -5.45
C SER A 94 -4.59 -3.50 -4.76
N VAL A 95 -5.64 -3.11 -5.49
CA VAL A 95 -7.01 -2.98 -4.95
C VAL A 95 -7.53 -4.34 -4.48
N GLU A 96 -7.36 -5.40 -5.26
CA GLU A 96 -7.80 -6.76 -4.90
C GLU A 96 -7.12 -7.21 -3.60
N GLU A 97 -5.80 -7.07 -3.50
CA GLU A 97 -5.03 -7.46 -2.33
C GLU A 97 -5.46 -6.68 -1.07
N VAL A 98 -5.57 -5.36 -1.16
CA VAL A 98 -5.91 -4.54 0.00
C VAL A 98 -7.37 -4.71 0.43
N THR A 99 -8.28 -4.96 -0.53
CA THR A 99 -9.69 -5.22 -0.23
C THR A 99 -9.84 -6.52 0.56
N GLU A 100 -9.14 -7.60 0.19
CA GLU A 100 -9.09 -8.82 1.00
C GLU A 100 -8.53 -8.55 2.40
N GLY A 101 -7.51 -7.69 2.51
CA GLY A 101 -6.96 -7.26 3.80
C GLY A 101 -7.98 -6.51 4.66
N ILE A 102 -8.74 -5.59 4.08
CA ILE A 102 -9.78 -4.81 4.78
C ILE A 102 -10.88 -5.74 5.29
N VAL A 103 -11.37 -6.66 4.46
CA VAL A 103 -12.43 -7.61 4.84
C VAL A 103 -11.99 -8.54 5.97
N SER A 104 -10.71 -8.90 6.00
CA SER A 104 -10.13 -9.76 7.04
C SER A 104 -9.74 -9.00 8.32
N ALA A 105 -9.67 -7.67 8.26
CA ALA A 105 -9.24 -6.83 9.37
C ALA A 105 -10.33 -6.72 10.44
N ARG A 106 -9.92 -6.76 11.71
CA ARG A 106 -10.79 -6.37 12.82
C ARG A 106 -10.75 -4.85 13.01
N VAL A 107 -11.87 -4.29 13.44
CA VAL A 107 -11.94 -2.87 13.84
C VAL A 107 -10.90 -2.60 14.92
N GLY A 108 -10.11 -1.53 14.75
CA GLY A 108 -9.08 -1.13 15.70
C GLY A 108 -7.66 -1.60 15.38
N LEU A 109 -7.43 -2.29 14.26
CA LEU A 109 -6.06 -2.58 13.82
C LEU A 109 -5.35 -1.29 13.36
N GLU A 110 -4.11 -1.11 13.81
CA GLU A 110 -3.31 0.10 13.55
C GLU A 110 -3.08 0.36 12.05
N TRP A 111 -3.02 -0.68 11.23
CA TRP A 111 -2.78 -0.57 9.79
C TRP A 111 -4.06 -0.51 8.95
N LEU A 112 -5.23 -0.66 9.55
CA LEU A 112 -6.50 -0.60 8.80
C LEU A 112 -6.72 0.75 8.08
N PRO A 113 -6.44 1.91 8.72
CA PRO A 113 -6.55 3.19 8.01
C PRO A 113 -5.63 3.30 6.79
N GLU A 114 -4.43 2.71 6.86
CA GLU A 114 -3.52 2.68 5.72
C GLU A 114 -4.04 1.80 4.59
N CYS A 115 -4.67 0.66 4.91
CA CYS A 115 -5.34 -0.17 3.92
C CYS A 115 -6.42 0.60 3.16
N LEU A 116 -7.26 1.35 3.89
CA LEU A 116 -8.30 2.17 3.29
C LEU A 116 -7.72 3.30 2.42
N LEU A 117 -6.71 4.03 2.91
CA LEU A 117 -6.06 5.07 2.11
C LEU A 117 -5.45 4.50 0.83
N MET A 118 -4.78 3.35 0.93
CA MET A 118 -4.19 2.64 -0.21
C MET A 118 -5.25 2.25 -1.25
N ALA A 119 -6.41 1.75 -0.80
CA ALA A 119 -7.52 1.43 -1.68
C ALA A 119 -8.04 2.68 -2.40
N GLY A 120 -8.24 3.78 -1.68
CA GLY A 120 -8.69 5.05 -2.24
C GLY A 120 -7.71 5.58 -3.31
N ASP A 121 -6.42 5.65 -2.98
CA ASP A 121 -5.38 6.11 -3.90
C ASP A 121 -5.28 5.22 -5.16
N ALA A 122 -5.45 3.90 -5.03
CA ALA A 122 -5.44 2.98 -6.17
C ALA A 122 -6.70 3.11 -7.04
N TYR A 123 -7.89 3.31 -6.45
CA TYR A 123 -9.11 3.60 -7.19
C TYR A 123 -9.00 4.92 -7.98
N GLU A 124 -8.39 5.94 -7.39
CA GLU A 124 -8.12 7.22 -8.06
C GLU A 124 -7.23 7.02 -9.30
N LYS A 125 -6.17 6.24 -9.18
CA LYS A 125 -5.28 5.86 -10.30
C LYS A 125 -6.01 5.08 -11.40
N LEU A 126 -7.01 4.31 -11.06
CA LEU A 126 -7.88 3.58 -11.99
C LEU A 126 -9.04 4.42 -12.53
N GLN A 127 -9.08 5.73 -12.21
CA GLN A 127 -10.15 6.66 -12.59
C GLN A 127 -11.55 6.23 -12.08
N GLN A 128 -11.57 5.44 -11.01
CA GLN A 128 -12.80 5.02 -10.34
C GLN A 128 -13.14 6.01 -9.22
N VAL A 129 -13.47 7.25 -9.61
CA VAL A 129 -13.63 8.41 -8.72
C VAL A 129 -14.64 8.16 -7.61
N GLU A 130 -15.80 7.59 -7.91
CA GLU A 130 -16.84 7.32 -6.91
C GLU A 130 -16.38 6.27 -5.87
N ALA A 131 -15.64 5.25 -6.30
CA ALA A 131 -15.07 4.27 -5.37
C ALA A 131 -14.02 4.91 -4.46
N ALA A 132 -13.12 5.73 -5.03
CA ALA A 132 -12.13 6.47 -4.26
C ALA A 132 -12.78 7.39 -3.23
N LYS A 133 -13.79 8.16 -3.65
CA LYS A 133 -14.55 9.06 -2.77
C LYS A 133 -15.17 8.30 -1.60
N ASN A 134 -15.88 7.21 -1.88
CA ASN A 134 -16.50 6.39 -0.83
C ASN A 134 -15.48 5.90 0.21
N VAL A 135 -14.30 5.49 -0.22
CA VAL A 135 -13.24 5.01 0.71
C VAL A 135 -12.67 6.16 1.54
N TYR A 136 -12.42 7.33 0.95
CA TYR A 136 -11.94 8.49 1.68
C TYR A 136 -12.97 9.02 2.69
N GLU A 137 -14.26 9.01 2.35
CA GLU A 137 -15.34 9.35 3.28
C GLU A 137 -15.42 8.35 4.45
N GLN A 138 -15.20 7.06 4.22
CA GLN A 138 -15.08 6.07 5.29
C GLN A 138 -13.91 6.38 6.24
N LEU A 139 -12.74 6.77 5.69
CA LEU A 139 -11.60 7.16 6.50
C LEU A 139 -11.90 8.37 7.41
N THR A 140 -12.54 9.41 6.87
CA THR A 140 -12.90 10.59 7.67
C THR A 140 -13.93 10.24 8.75
N ARG A 141 -14.85 9.33 8.45
CA ARG A 141 -15.91 8.91 9.37
C ARG A 141 -15.41 8.01 10.51
N PHE A 142 -14.53 7.04 10.20
CA PHE A 142 -14.09 6.05 11.17
C PHE A 142 -12.83 6.45 11.94
N PHE A 143 -12.04 7.35 11.40
CA PHE A 143 -10.78 7.79 12.00
C PHE A 143 -10.69 9.33 12.13
N PRO A 144 -11.72 10.00 12.71
CA PRO A 144 -11.77 11.45 12.79
C PRO A 144 -10.60 12.00 13.60
N ASN A 145 -10.16 13.21 13.26
CA ASN A 145 -9.05 13.93 13.93
C ASN A 145 -7.69 13.20 13.89
N SER A 146 -7.53 12.24 13.00
CA SER A 146 -6.26 11.54 12.77
C SER A 146 -5.52 12.11 11.56
N LYS A 147 -4.24 11.70 11.41
CA LYS A 147 -3.49 12.01 10.18
C LYS A 147 -4.20 11.46 8.93
N TRP A 148 -4.92 10.36 9.06
CA TRP A 148 -5.67 9.72 7.97
C TRP A 148 -6.89 10.53 7.55
N ASP A 149 -7.61 11.11 8.51
CA ASP A 149 -8.68 12.09 8.27
C ASP A 149 -8.17 13.30 7.47
N THR A 150 -7.06 13.89 7.91
CA THR A 150 -6.44 15.02 7.23
C THR A 150 -6.04 14.68 5.79
N LEU A 151 -5.42 13.50 5.58
CA LEU A 151 -5.02 13.05 4.24
C LEU A 151 -6.24 12.81 3.35
N SER A 152 -7.28 12.16 3.88
CA SER A 152 -8.50 11.85 3.12
C SER A 152 -9.27 13.09 2.71
N ARG A 153 -9.40 14.08 3.60
CA ARG A 153 -10.03 15.37 3.24
C ARG A 153 -9.28 16.05 2.11
N LYS A 154 -7.94 16.07 2.18
CA LYS A 154 -7.14 16.62 1.10
C LYS A 154 -7.33 15.90 -0.23
N ARG A 155 -7.52 14.56 -0.21
CA ARG A 155 -7.84 13.79 -1.42
C ARG A 155 -9.24 14.14 -1.95
N LEU A 156 -10.24 14.19 -1.07
CA LEU A 156 -11.61 14.54 -1.43
C LEU A 156 -11.73 15.94 -2.05
N GLU A 157 -10.95 16.90 -1.59
CA GLU A 157 -10.90 18.25 -2.16
C GLU A 157 -10.25 18.29 -3.55
N ALA A 158 -9.43 17.30 -3.89
CA ALA A 158 -8.71 17.22 -5.16
C ALA A 158 -9.46 16.40 -6.23
N LEU A 159 -10.48 15.62 -5.85
CA LEU A 159 -11.35 14.86 -6.77
C LEU A 159 -12.34 15.77 -7.48
#